data_9099e89c715bbab4a0b85c5073b69b08
#
_entry.id   9099e89c715bbab4a0b85c5073b69b08
#
_cell.length_a   1.000
_cell.length_b   1.000
_cell.length_c   1.000
_cell.angle_alpha   90.00
_cell.angle_beta   90.00
_cell.angle_gamma   90.00
#
_symmetry.space_group_name_H-M   'P 1'
#
loop_
_entity.id
_entity.type
_entity.pdbx_description
1 polymer ?
#
loop_
_entity_poly.entity_id
_entity_poly.type
_entity_poly.pdbx_seq_one_letter_code
_entity_poly.pdbx_strand_id
1 'polypeptide(L)'
;DSVPDMEEDTFDDVDPQQVREELAKGGIVDGKLVDPEALENTPFIRQVMADAGAAELPPSSPILPHALQPEVAADDRRNYHISTNDLGIGVPIERFYHNVHAIELLHKLEAENRLATPDEQDILSQYVGWGGLPQFFEESNAHYAELKVLLTEDEYTAARESTLTAFYTPPVVIRAMYQVLANLGFQTGNILEPSCGVGNFMGLLPEEMGNSKMYGVELDSISGRIAQQLYQKNNIAVQGFEKTDLPDSFFDVAIGNVPFGQFKVLDKKYDKYNFLIHDYFFARALDKVRPGGVVAFITSK
;
A
#
# COMPACT_ATOMS: atom_id res chain seq x y z
N ASP A 1 36.45 -24.36 -18.32
CA ASP A 1 36.05 -23.85 -17.00
C ASP A 1 34.52 -23.93 -16.95
N SER A 2 34.03 -24.98 -16.30
CA SER A 2 32.64 -25.34 -16.17
C SER A 2 32.04 -24.62 -14.96
N VAL A 3 30.95 -23.85 -15.20
CA VAL A 3 30.08 -23.29 -14.18
C VAL A 3 29.31 -24.47 -13.55
N PRO A 4 29.24 -24.59 -12.21
CA PRO A 4 28.42 -25.64 -11.61
C PRO A 4 26.95 -25.35 -11.82
N ASP A 5 26.20 -26.37 -12.25
CA ASP A 5 24.74 -26.38 -12.30
C ASP A 5 24.20 -26.10 -10.89
N MET A 6 23.45 -25.01 -10.73
CA MET A 6 22.61 -24.80 -9.56
C MET A 6 21.35 -25.64 -9.76
N GLU A 7 21.20 -26.69 -8.98
CA GLU A 7 19.97 -27.47 -8.87
C GLU A 7 18.83 -26.51 -8.49
N GLU A 8 17.75 -26.51 -9.28
CA GLU A 8 16.49 -25.87 -8.95
C GLU A 8 15.87 -26.62 -7.76
N ASP A 9 16.00 -26.06 -6.56
CA ASP A 9 15.20 -26.47 -5.40
C ASP A 9 13.73 -26.14 -5.67
N THR A 10 12.95 -27.16 -6.04
CA THR A 10 11.50 -27.07 -6.17
C THR A 10 10.86 -27.07 -4.77
N PHE A 11 10.16 -26.00 -4.44
CA PHE A 11 9.43 -25.78 -3.17
C PHE A 11 8.18 -26.68 -2.98
N ASP A 12 8.00 -27.71 -3.81
CA ASP A 12 6.76 -28.49 -3.86
C ASP A 12 6.61 -29.56 -2.76
N ASP A 13 7.62 -29.79 -1.91
CA ASP A 13 7.60 -30.86 -0.88
C ASP A 13 7.75 -30.35 0.57
N VAL A 14 7.47 -29.08 0.87
CA VAL A 14 7.62 -28.57 2.25
C VAL A 14 6.30 -28.69 3.00
N ASP A 15 6.26 -29.56 4.00
CA ASP A 15 5.12 -29.73 4.89
C ASP A 15 4.86 -28.43 5.67
N PRO A 16 3.68 -27.77 5.49
CA PRO A 16 3.35 -26.51 6.19
C PRO A 16 3.36 -26.62 7.72
N GLN A 17 3.18 -27.82 8.27
CA GLN A 17 3.20 -28.04 9.71
C GLN A 17 4.63 -28.06 10.24
N GLN A 18 5.56 -28.63 9.48
CA GLN A 18 6.99 -28.64 9.78
C GLN A 18 7.58 -27.21 9.72
N VAL A 19 7.15 -26.40 8.75
CA VAL A 19 7.56 -24.97 8.65
C VAL A 19 7.07 -24.17 9.86
N ARG A 20 5.85 -24.41 10.35
CA ARG A 20 5.31 -23.73 11.55
C ARG A 20 6.08 -24.13 12.82
N GLU A 21 6.45 -25.40 12.94
CA GLU A 21 7.23 -25.89 14.08
C GLU A 21 8.67 -25.34 14.07
N GLU A 22 9.26 -25.18 12.90
CA GLU A 22 10.60 -24.62 12.76
C GLU A 22 10.62 -23.10 12.94
N LEU A 23 9.60 -22.38 12.46
CA LEU A 23 9.45 -20.93 12.71
C LEU A 23 9.19 -20.62 14.20
N ALA A 24 8.58 -21.54 14.93
CA ALA A 24 8.38 -21.41 16.37
C ALA A 24 9.68 -21.63 17.20
N LYS A 25 10.71 -22.18 16.59
CA LYS A 25 11.99 -22.51 17.26
C LYS A 25 13.10 -21.47 17.06
N GLY A 26 12.93 -20.48 16.16
CA GLY A 26 13.94 -19.44 15.96
C GLY A 26 13.94 -18.79 14.58
N GLY A 27 14.68 -17.71 14.42
CA GLY A 27 14.86 -16.97 13.17
C GLY A 27 16.06 -17.45 12.35
N ILE A 28 16.12 -17.09 11.07
CA ILE A 28 17.26 -17.40 10.19
C ILE A 28 18.22 -16.21 10.17
N VAL A 29 19.48 -16.40 10.55
CA VAL A 29 20.56 -15.43 10.40
C VAL A 29 21.68 -16.09 9.59
N ASP A 30 22.13 -15.43 8.51
CA ASP A 30 23.14 -15.93 7.57
C ASP A 30 22.80 -17.34 7.00
N GLY A 31 21.51 -17.60 6.70
CA GLY A 31 21.05 -18.86 6.15
C GLY A 31 21.05 -20.04 7.15
N LYS A 32 21.17 -19.77 8.47
CA LYS A 32 21.07 -20.79 9.53
C LYS A 32 19.97 -20.44 10.50
N LEU A 33 19.19 -21.45 10.91
CA LEU A 33 18.23 -21.34 12.01
C LEU A 33 18.96 -21.00 13.31
N VAL A 34 18.48 -19.99 14.02
CA VAL A 34 19.04 -19.54 15.29
C VAL A 34 17.99 -19.67 16.37
N ASP A 35 18.39 -20.21 17.52
CA ASP A 35 17.57 -20.34 18.72
C ASP A 35 17.06 -18.95 19.18
N PRO A 36 15.74 -18.76 19.45
CA PRO A 36 15.19 -17.50 19.94
C PRO A 36 15.89 -16.95 21.18
N GLU A 37 16.25 -17.79 22.15
CA GLU A 37 17.00 -17.38 23.35
C GLU A 37 18.43 -16.89 23.01
N ALA A 38 19.05 -17.43 21.97
CA ALA A 38 20.35 -16.99 21.49
C ALA A 38 20.28 -15.64 20.77
N LEU A 39 19.18 -15.35 20.07
CA LEU A 39 18.92 -14.06 19.43
C LEU A 39 18.76 -12.92 20.44
N GLU A 40 17.95 -13.13 21.50
CA GLU A 40 17.75 -12.13 22.55
C GLU A 40 19.04 -11.81 23.33
N ASN A 41 20.01 -12.71 23.34
CA ASN A 41 21.26 -12.57 24.05
C ASN A 41 22.43 -12.04 23.21
N THR A 42 22.25 -11.77 21.92
CA THR A 42 23.33 -11.16 21.12
C THR A 42 23.57 -9.72 21.55
N PRO A 43 24.82 -9.26 21.64
CA PRO A 43 25.14 -7.86 21.99
C PRO A 43 24.45 -6.85 21.09
N PHE A 44 24.28 -7.18 19.80
CA PHE A 44 23.58 -6.35 18.82
C PHE A 44 22.10 -6.18 19.16
N ILE A 45 21.37 -7.28 19.44
CA ILE A 45 19.94 -7.20 19.78
C ILE A 45 19.74 -6.50 21.14
N ARG A 46 20.60 -6.76 22.13
CA ARG A 46 20.55 -6.03 23.42
C ARG A 46 20.77 -4.53 23.24
N GLN A 47 21.67 -4.14 22.34
CA GLN A 47 21.89 -2.72 22.03
C GLN A 47 20.67 -2.09 21.35
N VAL A 48 20.09 -2.78 20.34
CA VAL A 48 18.89 -2.33 19.64
C VAL A 48 17.69 -2.22 20.60
N MET A 49 17.52 -3.17 21.53
CA MET A 49 16.44 -3.15 22.54
C MET A 49 16.66 -2.05 23.58
N ALA A 50 17.92 -1.79 23.97
CA ALA A 50 18.26 -0.70 24.87
C ALA A 50 18.04 0.67 24.22
N ASP A 51 18.40 0.82 22.95
CA ASP A 51 18.18 2.05 22.17
C ASP A 51 16.69 2.29 21.88
N ALA A 52 15.90 1.23 21.67
CA ALA A 52 14.44 1.33 21.52
C ALA A 52 13.72 1.74 22.83
N GLY A 53 14.26 1.35 23.99
CA GLY A 53 13.73 1.78 25.30
C GLY A 53 14.11 3.19 25.72
N ALA A 54 15.10 3.79 25.05
CA ALA A 54 15.62 5.13 25.33
C ALA A 54 15.11 6.22 24.37
N ALA A 55 14.30 5.85 23.37
CA ALA A 55 13.77 6.80 22.41
C ALA A 55 12.72 7.69 23.06
N GLU A 56 13.12 8.87 23.54
CA GLU A 56 12.20 9.98 23.75
C GLU A 56 11.43 10.24 22.45
N LEU A 57 10.11 10.39 22.57
CA LEU A 57 9.25 10.81 21.44
C LEU A 57 9.84 12.09 20.83
N PRO A 58 10.03 12.16 19.51
CA PRO A 58 10.63 13.32 18.88
C PRO A 58 9.80 14.58 19.20
N PRO A 59 10.45 15.69 19.52
CA PRO A 59 9.77 16.95 19.74
C PRO A 59 9.18 17.46 18.42
N SER A 60 7.94 17.90 18.47
CA SER A 60 7.11 18.46 17.38
C SER A 60 6.70 17.47 16.29
N SER A 61 5.40 17.23 16.23
CA SER A 61 4.77 16.41 15.16
C SER A 61 5.15 16.96 13.79
N PRO A 62 5.78 16.14 12.93
CA PRO A 62 5.96 16.51 11.54
C PRO A 62 4.60 16.74 10.89
N ILE A 63 4.56 17.58 9.86
CA ILE A 63 3.34 17.84 9.10
C ILE A 63 2.97 16.55 8.36
N LEU A 64 2.14 15.72 9.01
CA LEU A 64 1.55 14.55 8.39
C LEU A 64 0.51 14.98 7.34
N PRO A 65 0.29 14.21 6.29
CA PRO A 65 -0.80 14.46 5.36
C PRO A 65 -2.09 14.68 6.13
N HIS A 66 -2.82 15.72 5.80
CA HIS A 66 -4.09 16.04 6.47
C HIS A 66 -5.21 15.21 5.85
N ALA A 67 -6.23 14.89 6.64
CA ALA A 67 -7.48 14.37 6.11
C ALA A 67 -8.11 15.40 5.16
N LEU A 68 -8.78 14.90 4.11
CA LEU A 68 -9.56 15.75 3.21
C LEU A 68 -10.58 16.56 4.00
N GLN A 69 -10.73 17.86 3.70
CA GLN A 69 -11.65 18.79 4.40
C GLN A 69 -11.50 18.73 5.93
N PRO A 70 -10.40 19.22 6.48
CA PRO A 70 -10.07 19.10 7.91
C PRO A 70 -11.09 19.78 8.84
N GLU A 71 -11.93 20.67 8.32
CA GLU A 71 -13.02 21.37 9.04
C GLU A 71 -14.20 20.43 9.35
N VAL A 72 -14.38 19.32 8.65
CA VAL A 72 -15.43 18.33 8.94
C VAL A 72 -15.08 17.59 10.23
N ALA A 73 -16.03 17.54 11.18
CA ALA A 73 -15.83 16.87 12.46
C ALA A 73 -15.52 15.37 12.28
N ALA A 74 -14.71 14.82 13.19
CA ALA A 74 -14.28 13.41 13.11
C ALA A 74 -15.48 12.43 13.13
N ASP A 75 -16.54 12.75 13.86
CA ASP A 75 -17.75 11.93 13.97
C ASP A 75 -18.58 11.91 12.69
N ASP A 76 -18.44 12.94 11.85
CA ASP A 76 -19.13 13.04 10.55
C ASP A 76 -18.35 12.34 9.43
N ARG A 77 -17.14 11.86 9.71
CA ARG A 77 -16.30 11.13 8.76
C ARG A 77 -16.54 9.65 8.80
N ARG A 78 -16.36 9.01 7.66
CA ARG A 78 -16.54 7.56 7.49
C ARG A 78 -15.37 6.94 6.74
N ASN A 79 -15.04 5.72 7.11
CA ASN A 79 -14.20 4.85 6.30
C ASN A 79 -15.09 3.78 5.66
N TYR A 80 -14.89 3.57 4.37
CA TYR A 80 -15.52 2.48 3.66
C TYR A 80 -14.97 1.13 4.14
N HIS A 81 -15.82 0.13 4.25
CA HIS A 81 -15.41 -1.23 4.60
C HIS A 81 -15.71 -2.18 3.45
N ILE A 82 -14.68 -2.90 2.99
CA ILE A 82 -14.81 -3.88 1.91
C ILE A 82 -15.30 -5.20 2.48
N SER A 83 -16.55 -5.56 2.21
CA SER A 83 -17.17 -6.82 2.65
C SER A 83 -17.05 -7.96 1.64
N THR A 84 -16.78 -7.64 0.36
CA THR A 84 -16.71 -8.63 -0.73
C THR A 84 -15.29 -9.07 -1.04
N ASN A 85 -15.15 -10.23 -1.67
CA ASN A 85 -13.90 -10.67 -2.30
C ASN A 85 -13.87 -10.40 -3.81
N ASP A 86 -14.94 -9.84 -4.37
CA ASP A 86 -15.16 -9.72 -5.81
C ASP A 86 -14.77 -8.33 -6.36
N LEU A 87 -13.78 -7.68 -5.74
CA LEU A 87 -13.29 -6.39 -6.22
C LEU A 87 -12.63 -6.52 -7.60
N GLY A 88 -13.08 -5.70 -8.53
CA GLY A 88 -12.49 -5.62 -9.87
C GLY A 88 -12.84 -6.80 -10.79
N ILE A 89 -13.76 -7.68 -10.39
CA ILE A 89 -14.30 -8.73 -11.23
C ILE A 89 -15.31 -8.10 -12.21
N GLY A 90 -15.26 -8.53 -13.46
CA GLY A 90 -16.17 -8.06 -14.51
C GLY A 90 -15.49 -8.06 -15.88
N VAL A 91 -16.31 -8.04 -16.91
CA VAL A 91 -15.82 -7.90 -18.28
C VAL A 91 -15.25 -6.50 -18.51
N PRO A 92 -14.34 -6.28 -19.48
CA PRO A 92 -13.67 -5.01 -19.68
C PRO A 92 -14.60 -3.80 -19.79
N ILE A 93 -15.76 -3.95 -20.41
CA ILE A 93 -16.72 -2.84 -20.56
C ILE A 93 -17.42 -2.47 -19.24
N GLU A 94 -17.71 -3.42 -18.37
CA GLU A 94 -18.25 -3.17 -17.04
C GLU A 94 -17.23 -2.42 -16.18
N ARG A 95 -15.98 -2.86 -16.20
CA ARG A 95 -14.87 -2.20 -15.50
C ARG A 95 -14.64 -0.77 -16.01
N PHE A 96 -14.77 -0.55 -17.33
CA PHE A 96 -14.71 0.77 -17.92
C PHE A 96 -15.79 1.69 -17.33
N TYR A 97 -17.06 1.26 -17.32
CA TYR A 97 -18.15 2.09 -16.78
C TYR A 97 -18.06 2.26 -15.26
N HIS A 98 -17.57 1.28 -14.51
CA HIS A 98 -17.29 1.46 -13.09
C HIS A 98 -16.27 2.60 -12.88
N ASN A 99 -15.20 2.66 -13.68
CA ASN A 99 -14.23 3.74 -13.62
C ASN A 99 -14.85 5.09 -14.02
N VAL A 100 -15.61 5.14 -15.11
CA VAL A 100 -16.25 6.38 -15.59
C VAL A 100 -17.18 6.94 -14.51
N HIS A 101 -18.09 6.13 -13.98
CA HIS A 101 -19.05 6.59 -12.95
C HIS A 101 -18.34 7.05 -11.66
N ALA A 102 -17.29 6.36 -11.25
CA ALA A 102 -16.52 6.76 -10.08
C ALA A 102 -15.80 8.09 -10.30
N ILE A 103 -15.24 8.34 -11.49
CA ILE A 103 -14.56 9.59 -11.83
C ILE A 103 -15.56 10.74 -11.96
N GLU A 104 -16.69 10.54 -12.62
CA GLU A 104 -17.78 11.53 -12.70
C GLU A 104 -18.25 11.96 -11.30
N LEU A 105 -18.45 10.98 -10.42
CA LEU A 105 -18.84 11.24 -9.04
C LEU A 105 -17.72 11.98 -8.27
N LEU A 106 -16.46 11.59 -8.43
CA LEU A 106 -15.32 12.28 -7.83
C LEU A 106 -15.31 13.76 -8.22
N HIS A 107 -15.41 14.06 -9.51
CA HIS A 107 -15.44 15.44 -10.01
C HIS A 107 -16.64 16.24 -9.47
N LYS A 108 -17.80 15.60 -9.33
CA LYS A 108 -18.98 16.21 -8.71
C LYS A 108 -18.72 16.54 -7.23
N LEU A 109 -18.18 15.61 -6.45
CA LEU A 109 -17.87 15.81 -5.03
C LEU A 109 -16.86 16.96 -4.83
N GLU A 110 -15.86 17.05 -5.70
CA GLU A 110 -14.86 18.12 -5.68
C GLU A 110 -15.46 19.48 -6.05
N ALA A 111 -16.32 19.52 -7.07
CA ALA A 111 -17.04 20.74 -7.45
C ALA A 111 -17.98 21.24 -6.36
N GLU A 112 -18.63 20.34 -5.63
CA GLU A 112 -19.51 20.60 -4.48
C GLU A 112 -18.73 20.84 -3.19
N ASN A 113 -17.41 20.63 -3.19
CA ASN A 113 -16.50 20.74 -2.04
C ASN A 113 -17.03 20.01 -0.79
N ARG A 114 -17.36 18.73 -0.91
CA ARG A 114 -17.90 17.90 0.18
C ARG A 114 -17.35 16.48 0.18
N LEU A 115 -17.53 15.79 1.29
CA LEU A 115 -17.24 14.38 1.43
C LEU A 115 -18.36 13.52 0.82
N ALA A 116 -17.97 12.31 0.38
CA ALA A 116 -18.90 11.30 -0.13
C ALA A 116 -19.80 10.76 0.99
N THR A 117 -21.08 10.56 0.66
CA THR A 117 -22.03 9.81 1.49
C THR A 117 -21.74 8.30 1.41
N PRO A 118 -22.34 7.45 2.29
CA PRO A 118 -22.17 6.01 2.20
C PRO A 118 -22.53 5.43 0.83
N ASP A 119 -23.66 5.83 0.24
CA ASP A 119 -24.09 5.36 -1.08
C ASP A 119 -23.13 5.81 -2.20
N GLU A 120 -22.57 7.00 -2.07
CA GLU A 120 -21.56 7.50 -3.00
C GLU A 120 -20.21 6.78 -2.81
N GLN A 121 -19.85 6.38 -1.59
CA GLN A 121 -18.69 5.53 -1.35
C GLN A 121 -18.83 4.15 -2.01
N ASP A 122 -20.05 3.58 -2.05
CA ASP A 122 -20.31 2.33 -2.78
C ASP A 122 -19.99 2.47 -4.28
N ILE A 123 -20.33 3.62 -4.90
CA ILE A 123 -20.01 3.90 -6.30
C ILE A 123 -18.48 4.08 -6.48
N LEU A 124 -17.85 4.88 -5.63
CA LEU A 124 -16.40 5.12 -5.69
C LEU A 124 -15.58 3.84 -5.49
N SER A 125 -16.06 2.92 -4.64
CA SER A 125 -15.40 1.64 -4.36
C SER A 125 -15.32 0.72 -5.58
N GLN A 126 -16.14 0.96 -6.60
CA GLN A 126 -16.14 0.21 -7.85
C GLN A 126 -15.02 0.63 -8.81
N TYR A 127 -14.30 1.72 -8.52
CA TYR A 127 -13.15 2.09 -9.33
C TYR A 127 -12.06 1.03 -9.23
N VAL A 128 -11.64 0.53 -10.39
CA VAL A 128 -10.69 -0.59 -10.50
C VAL A 128 -9.42 -0.22 -11.26
N GLY A 129 -9.24 1.06 -11.58
CA GLY A 129 -8.12 1.54 -12.38
C GLY A 129 -8.14 1.03 -13.82
N TRP A 130 -7.08 1.32 -14.53
CA TRP A 130 -7.00 1.06 -15.97
C TRP A 130 -6.16 -0.17 -16.32
N GLY A 131 -5.64 -0.90 -15.33
CA GLY A 131 -4.86 -2.10 -15.54
C GLY A 131 -5.61 -3.15 -16.39
N GLY A 132 -4.98 -3.57 -17.51
CA GLY A 132 -5.58 -4.49 -18.46
C GLY A 132 -6.72 -3.91 -19.31
N LEU A 133 -6.85 -2.58 -19.40
CA LEU A 133 -7.87 -1.89 -20.23
C LEU A 133 -7.25 -0.97 -21.31
N PRO A 134 -6.12 -1.30 -21.97
CA PRO A 134 -5.45 -0.42 -22.91
C PRO A 134 -6.31 -0.08 -24.14
N GLN A 135 -7.23 -0.95 -24.54
CA GLN A 135 -8.08 -0.79 -25.71
C GLN A 135 -8.99 0.46 -25.66
N PHE A 136 -9.32 0.97 -24.46
CA PHE A 136 -10.14 2.17 -24.30
C PHE A 136 -9.39 3.48 -24.58
N PHE A 137 -8.05 3.40 -24.67
CA PHE A 137 -7.16 4.51 -25.01
C PHE A 137 -6.76 4.54 -26.50
N GLU A 138 -7.34 3.68 -27.33
CA GLU A 138 -7.15 3.64 -28.78
C GLU A 138 -8.19 4.53 -29.46
N GLU A 139 -7.77 5.38 -30.40
CA GLU A 139 -8.65 6.31 -31.15
C GLU A 139 -9.76 5.58 -31.92
N SER A 140 -9.54 4.33 -32.28
CA SER A 140 -10.52 3.46 -32.95
C SER A 140 -11.62 2.95 -32.03
N ASN A 141 -11.45 3.07 -30.70
CA ASN A 141 -12.43 2.59 -29.73
C ASN A 141 -13.63 3.54 -29.63
N ALA A 142 -14.85 3.01 -29.60
CA ALA A 142 -16.07 3.79 -29.53
C ALA A 142 -16.15 4.69 -28.27
N HIS A 143 -15.47 4.32 -27.18
CA HIS A 143 -15.46 5.05 -25.90
C HIS A 143 -14.28 6.02 -25.75
N TYR A 144 -13.40 6.11 -26.77
CA TYR A 144 -12.24 6.98 -26.71
C TYR A 144 -12.60 8.45 -26.49
N ALA A 145 -13.59 8.96 -27.23
CA ALA A 145 -14.03 10.34 -27.12
C ALA A 145 -14.64 10.66 -25.74
N GLU A 146 -15.40 9.72 -25.17
CA GLU A 146 -15.97 9.81 -23.83
C GLU A 146 -14.86 9.96 -22.78
N LEU A 147 -13.85 9.11 -22.85
CA LEU A 147 -12.72 9.14 -21.93
C LEU A 147 -11.89 10.44 -22.04
N LYS A 148 -11.67 10.93 -23.26
CA LYS A 148 -10.94 12.20 -23.50
C LYS A 148 -11.68 13.43 -22.98
N VAL A 149 -13.00 13.38 -22.90
CA VAL A 149 -13.83 14.47 -22.35
C VAL A 149 -13.87 14.39 -20.81
N LEU A 150 -13.88 13.18 -20.27
CA LEU A 150 -13.97 12.94 -18.83
C LEU A 150 -12.68 13.34 -18.08
N LEU A 151 -11.53 13.03 -18.65
CA LEU A 151 -10.22 13.22 -18.03
C LEU A 151 -9.55 14.51 -18.47
N THR A 152 -8.86 15.18 -17.57
CA THR A 152 -7.87 16.21 -17.92
C THR A 152 -6.71 15.56 -18.70
N GLU A 153 -5.89 16.36 -19.37
CA GLU A 153 -4.75 15.84 -20.14
C GLU A 153 -3.74 15.07 -19.25
N ASP A 154 -3.50 15.57 -18.04
CA ASP A 154 -2.61 14.93 -17.07
C ASP A 154 -3.21 13.62 -16.56
N GLU A 155 -4.50 13.60 -16.21
CA GLU A 155 -5.21 12.38 -15.79
C GLU A 155 -5.27 11.35 -16.92
N TYR A 156 -5.51 11.78 -18.15
CA TYR A 156 -5.53 10.89 -19.31
C TYR A 156 -4.16 10.25 -19.54
N THR A 157 -3.09 11.04 -19.45
CA THR A 157 -1.72 10.55 -19.62
C THR A 157 -1.38 9.53 -18.53
N ALA A 158 -1.64 9.85 -17.26
CA ALA A 158 -1.41 8.95 -16.13
C ALA A 158 -2.24 7.67 -16.25
N ALA A 159 -3.52 7.76 -16.59
CA ALA A 159 -4.42 6.63 -16.78
C ALA A 159 -3.92 5.70 -17.90
N ARG A 160 -3.50 6.26 -19.04
CA ARG A 160 -2.95 5.49 -20.16
C ARG A 160 -1.66 4.76 -19.79
N GLU A 161 -0.74 5.43 -19.09
CA GLU A 161 0.50 4.81 -18.63
C GLU A 161 0.25 3.67 -17.63
N SER A 162 -0.77 3.79 -16.79
CA SER A 162 -1.13 2.80 -15.78
C SER A 162 -1.74 1.51 -16.35
N THR A 163 -2.14 1.47 -17.63
CA THR A 163 -2.81 0.31 -18.24
C THR A 163 -2.01 -0.99 -18.18
N LEU A 164 -0.69 -0.90 -18.08
CA LEU A 164 0.22 -2.05 -18.03
C LEU A 164 0.68 -2.40 -16.61
N THR A 165 0.51 -1.51 -15.64
CA THR A 165 1.16 -1.62 -14.32
C THR A 165 0.21 -1.53 -13.14
N ALA A 166 -0.97 -0.94 -13.27
CA ALA A 166 -1.89 -0.72 -12.16
C ALA A 166 -2.83 -1.93 -11.97
N PHE A 167 -2.39 -2.88 -11.16
CA PHE A 167 -3.20 -4.04 -10.76
C PHE A 167 -3.42 -4.01 -9.25
N TYR A 168 -4.70 -4.04 -8.85
CA TYR A 168 -5.05 -4.07 -7.43
C TYR A 168 -4.87 -5.47 -6.83
N THR A 169 -4.42 -5.48 -5.59
CA THR A 169 -4.20 -6.72 -4.83
C THR A 169 -5.55 -7.37 -4.49
N PRO A 170 -5.72 -8.67 -4.78
CA PRO A 170 -6.94 -9.38 -4.41
C PRO A 170 -7.20 -9.35 -2.89
N PRO A 171 -8.47 -9.21 -2.44
CA PRO A 171 -8.81 -9.15 -1.02
C PRO A 171 -8.30 -10.34 -0.19
N VAL A 172 -8.27 -11.53 -0.76
CA VAL A 172 -7.76 -12.74 -0.09
C VAL A 172 -6.29 -12.61 0.30
N VAL A 173 -5.47 -11.98 -0.56
CA VAL A 173 -4.04 -11.74 -0.27
C VAL A 173 -3.88 -10.70 0.83
N ILE A 174 -4.65 -9.61 0.77
CA ILE A 174 -4.62 -8.55 1.80
C ILE A 174 -5.00 -9.11 3.17
N ARG A 175 -6.09 -9.93 3.24
CA ARG A 175 -6.51 -10.59 4.49
C ARG A 175 -5.44 -11.52 5.03
N ALA A 176 -4.75 -12.28 4.15
CA ALA A 176 -3.65 -13.14 4.55
C ALA A 176 -2.48 -12.32 5.14
N MET A 177 -2.15 -11.18 4.56
CA MET A 177 -1.10 -10.29 5.08
C MET A 177 -1.46 -9.74 6.47
N TYR A 178 -2.71 -9.30 6.69
CA TYR A 178 -3.17 -8.90 8.02
C TYR A 178 -3.15 -10.06 9.03
N GLN A 179 -3.50 -11.27 8.59
CA GLN A 179 -3.39 -12.46 9.46
C GLN A 179 -1.94 -12.73 9.89
N VAL A 180 -0.97 -12.52 9.00
CA VAL A 180 0.45 -12.62 9.37
C VAL A 180 0.81 -11.56 10.41
N LEU A 181 0.38 -10.31 10.25
CA LEU A 181 0.63 -9.26 11.25
C LEU A 181 0.00 -9.61 12.62
N ALA A 182 -1.22 -10.15 12.63
CA ALA A 182 -1.86 -10.61 13.86
C ALA A 182 -1.08 -11.74 14.53
N ASN A 183 -0.58 -12.71 13.75
CA ASN A 183 0.25 -13.81 14.24
C ASN A 183 1.60 -13.34 14.81
N LEU A 184 2.13 -12.21 14.30
CA LEU A 184 3.32 -11.53 14.84
C LEU A 184 3.01 -10.69 16.09
N GLY A 185 1.75 -10.67 16.54
CA GLY A 185 1.32 -9.96 17.75
C GLY A 185 0.93 -8.49 17.52
N PHE A 186 0.86 -8.01 16.27
CA PHE A 186 0.39 -6.66 16.00
C PHE A 186 -1.11 -6.54 16.31
N GLN A 187 -1.48 -5.53 17.08
CA GLN A 187 -2.87 -5.22 17.44
C GLN A 187 -3.30 -3.85 16.93
N THR A 188 -2.59 -2.80 17.31
CA THR A 188 -2.89 -1.43 16.88
C THR A 188 -1.61 -0.61 16.76
N GLY A 189 -1.62 0.38 15.89
CA GLY A 189 -0.48 1.28 15.70
C GLY A 189 -0.62 2.20 14.49
N ASN A 190 0.47 2.82 14.12
CA ASN A 190 0.56 3.63 12.90
C ASN A 190 0.96 2.73 11.73
N ILE A 191 0.11 2.65 10.72
CA ILE A 191 0.31 1.82 9.53
C ILE A 191 0.54 2.71 8.32
N LEU A 192 1.64 2.49 7.58
CA LEU A 192 1.95 3.15 6.32
C LEU A 192 1.65 2.24 5.14
N GLU A 193 0.90 2.76 4.16
CA GLU A 193 0.72 2.16 2.84
C GLU A 193 1.31 3.12 1.79
N PRO A 194 2.55 2.90 1.31
CA PRO A 194 3.29 3.90 0.53
C PRO A 194 2.91 3.95 -0.97
N SER A 195 2.00 3.09 -1.42
CA SER A 195 1.38 3.08 -2.75
C SER A 195 -0.03 2.49 -2.63
N CYS A 196 -0.94 3.30 -2.06
CA CYS A 196 -2.19 2.76 -1.58
C CYS A 196 -3.26 2.52 -2.68
N GLY A 197 -3.08 3.04 -3.89
CA GLY A 197 -4.11 3.00 -4.90
C GLY A 197 -5.41 3.63 -4.39
N VAL A 198 -6.52 2.91 -4.51
CA VAL A 198 -7.80 3.34 -3.93
C VAL A 198 -7.97 2.92 -2.46
N GLY A 199 -6.93 2.39 -1.80
CA GLY A 199 -6.93 2.08 -0.37
C GLY A 199 -7.54 0.72 -0.01
N ASN A 200 -7.37 -0.32 -0.82
CA ASN A 200 -7.94 -1.63 -0.53
C ASN A 200 -7.44 -2.23 0.78
N PHE A 201 -6.19 -1.97 1.18
CA PHE A 201 -5.68 -2.37 2.50
C PHE A 201 -6.42 -1.64 3.63
N MET A 202 -6.76 -0.35 3.44
CA MET A 202 -7.54 0.41 4.42
C MET A 202 -8.95 -0.14 4.56
N GLY A 203 -9.61 -0.49 3.44
CA GLY A 203 -10.95 -1.04 3.43
C GLY A 203 -11.08 -2.46 3.97
N LEU A 204 -9.96 -3.20 4.01
CA LEU A 204 -9.87 -4.57 4.51
C LEU A 204 -9.17 -4.66 5.87
N LEU A 205 -8.91 -3.51 6.55
CA LEU A 205 -8.35 -3.51 7.89
C LEU A 205 -9.25 -4.32 8.82
N PRO A 206 -8.74 -5.36 9.53
CA PRO A 206 -9.51 -6.15 10.46
C PRO A 206 -10.09 -5.31 11.62
N GLU A 207 -11.26 -5.68 12.12
CA GLU A 207 -11.91 -4.96 13.22
C GLU A 207 -11.06 -4.90 14.48
N GLU A 208 -10.34 -5.97 14.80
CA GLU A 208 -9.40 -6.05 15.92
C GLU A 208 -8.22 -5.07 15.80
N MET A 209 -7.91 -4.61 14.58
CA MET A 209 -6.91 -3.59 14.30
C MET A 209 -7.53 -2.21 14.06
N GLY A 210 -8.84 -2.05 14.21
CA GLY A 210 -9.63 -0.87 13.83
C GLY A 210 -9.24 0.43 14.54
N ASN A 211 -8.54 0.35 15.66
CA ASN A 211 -7.98 1.52 16.36
C ASN A 211 -6.64 1.99 15.77
N SER A 212 -6.11 1.32 14.76
CA SER A 212 -4.88 1.74 14.07
C SER A 212 -5.13 3.02 13.27
N LYS A 213 -4.08 3.83 13.13
CA LYS A 213 -4.07 5.00 12.25
C LYS A 213 -3.40 4.64 10.95
N MET A 214 -4.12 4.75 9.84
CA MET A 214 -3.59 4.48 8.53
C MET A 214 -3.18 5.74 7.79
N TYR A 215 -2.04 5.66 7.12
CA TYR A 215 -1.42 6.71 6.32
C TYR A 215 -1.15 6.15 4.95
N GLY A 216 -1.80 6.73 3.93
CA GLY A 216 -1.63 6.34 2.54
C GLY A 216 -0.81 7.35 1.77
N VAL A 217 -0.07 6.87 0.78
CA VAL A 217 0.57 7.70 -0.25
C VAL A 217 0.19 7.11 -1.60
N GLU A 218 -0.27 7.95 -2.53
CA GLU A 218 -0.62 7.53 -3.88
C GLU A 218 -0.18 8.56 -4.90
N LEU A 219 0.55 8.10 -5.91
CA LEU A 219 1.04 8.95 -6.99
C LEU A 219 -0.06 9.28 -8.00
N ASP A 220 -0.91 8.29 -8.35
CA ASP A 220 -2.02 8.48 -9.28
C ASP A 220 -3.09 9.37 -8.66
N SER A 221 -3.30 10.50 -9.30
CA SER A 221 -4.20 11.55 -8.81
C SER A 221 -5.64 11.06 -8.63
N ILE A 222 -6.18 10.30 -9.57
CA ILE A 222 -7.55 9.80 -9.50
C ILE A 222 -7.70 8.79 -8.37
N SER A 223 -6.85 7.77 -8.33
CA SER A 223 -6.86 6.74 -7.30
C SER A 223 -6.71 7.33 -5.90
N GLY A 224 -5.77 8.26 -5.71
CA GLY A 224 -5.52 8.90 -4.42
C GLY A 224 -6.69 9.76 -3.93
N ARG A 225 -7.32 10.55 -4.84
CA ARG A 225 -8.51 11.36 -4.50
C ARG A 225 -9.73 10.50 -4.22
N ILE A 226 -9.93 9.38 -4.93
CA ILE A 226 -10.96 8.39 -4.61
C ILE A 226 -10.69 7.79 -3.23
N ALA A 227 -9.46 7.40 -2.92
CA ALA A 227 -9.10 6.87 -1.61
C ALA A 227 -9.39 7.87 -0.48
N GLN A 228 -9.13 9.17 -0.67
CA GLN A 228 -9.46 10.22 0.29
C GLN A 228 -10.97 10.30 0.57
N GLN A 229 -11.82 10.09 -0.44
CA GLN A 229 -13.26 10.07 -0.30
C GLN A 229 -13.79 8.78 0.36
N LEU A 230 -13.15 7.64 0.09
CA LEU A 230 -13.49 6.35 0.69
C LEU A 230 -13.05 6.25 2.16
N TYR A 231 -11.88 6.77 2.50
CA TYR A 231 -11.28 6.61 3.84
C TYR A 231 -11.09 7.97 4.53
N GLN A 232 -12.18 8.64 4.79
CA GLN A 232 -12.26 10.03 5.27
C GLN A 232 -11.61 10.25 6.66
N LYS A 233 -11.41 9.18 7.45
CA LYS A 233 -10.71 9.22 8.75
C LYS A 233 -9.21 9.01 8.64
N ASN A 234 -8.72 8.60 7.46
CA ASN A 234 -7.32 8.29 7.23
C ASN A 234 -6.58 9.49 6.62
N ASN A 235 -5.26 9.47 6.72
CA ASN A 235 -4.40 10.50 6.16
C ASN A 235 -3.81 10.00 4.85
N ILE A 236 -4.23 10.55 3.72
CA ILE A 236 -3.79 10.13 2.39
C ILE A 236 -3.17 11.30 1.65
N ALA A 237 -1.89 11.14 1.27
CA ALA A 237 -1.15 12.10 0.46
C ALA A 237 -1.20 11.69 -1.02
N VAL A 238 -1.70 12.58 -1.86
CA VAL A 238 -1.75 12.37 -3.32
C VAL A 238 -0.49 12.98 -3.93
N GLN A 239 0.59 12.23 -3.88
CA GLN A 239 1.91 12.62 -4.40
C GLN A 239 2.87 11.41 -4.44
N GLY A 240 4.03 11.55 -5.05
CA GLY A 240 5.07 10.50 -5.01
C GLY A 240 5.59 10.28 -3.59
N PHE A 241 5.93 9.02 -3.27
CA PHE A 241 6.46 8.66 -1.95
C PHE A 241 7.73 9.44 -1.62
N GLU A 242 8.58 9.73 -2.61
CA GLU A 242 9.80 10.54 -2.50
C GLU A 242 9.55 11.99 -2.06
N LYS A 243 8.34 12.50 -2.29
CA LYS A 243 7.96 13.89 -1.98
C LYS A 243 7.31 14.03 -0.60
N THR A 244 7.05 12.92 0.09
CA THR A 244 6.40 12.95 1.39
C THR A 244 7.39 13.36 2.49
N ASP A 245 6.91 14.18 3.44
CA ASP A 245 7.63 14.55 4.66
C ASP A 245 7.17 13.68 5.84
N LEU A 246 7.24 12.35 5.64
CA LEU A 246 6.90 11.39 6.67
C LEU A 246 8.08 11.23 7.64
N PRO A 247 7.82 11.14 8.97
CA PRO A 247 8.86 11.00 9.96
C PRO A 247 9.55 9.63 9.88
N ASP A 248 10.85 9.61 10.18
CA ASP A 248 11.59 8.37 10.36
C ASP A 248 11.19 7.71 11.70
N SER A 249 11.24 6.38 11.77
CA SER A 249 10.94 5.57 12.97
C SER A 249 9.57 5.86 13.62
N PHE A 250 8.57 6.19 12.83
CA PHE A 250 7.24 6.57 13.33
C PHE A 250 6.20 5.44 13.17
N PHE A 251 6.29 4.66 12.11
CA PHE A 251 5.30 3.65 11.81
C PHE A 251 5.60 2.32 12.49
N ASP A 252 4.56 1.65 12.97
CA ASP A 252 4.64 0.29 13.51
C ASP A 252 4.71 -0.73 12.37
N VAL A 253 4.00 -0.45 11.28
CA VAL A 253 3.90 -1.31 10.11
C VAL A 253 3.97 -0.47 8.84
N ALA A 254 4.70 -0.97 7.84
CA ALA A 254 4.52 -0.57 6.44
C ALA A 254 4.01 -1.78 5.66
N ILE A 255 2.86 -1.64 4.99
CA ILE A 255 2.17 -2.72 4.28
C ILE A 255 1.73 -2.22 2.91
N GLY A 256 1.66 -3.10 1.92
CA GLY A 256 1.12 -2.73 0.61
C GLY A 256 1.66 -3.57 -0.53
N ASN A 257 1.17 -3.25 -1.73
CA ASN A 257 1.69 -3.73 -3.00
C ASN A 257 2.50 -2.59 -3.63
N VAL A 258 3.82 -2.66 -3.53
CA VAL A 258 4.69 -1.59 -4.02
C VAL A 258 4.92 -1.69 -5.53
N PRO A 259 5.13 -0.56 -6.23
CA PRO A 259 5.42 -0.59 -7.65
C PRO A 259 6.72 -1.35 -7.93
N PHE A 260 6.76 -2.02 -9.07
CA PHE A 260 7.92 -2.79 -9.51
C PHE A 260 8.22 -2.52 -10.99
N GLY A 261 9.46 -2.70 -11.40
CA GLY A 261 9.92 -2.45 -12.77
C GLY A 261 11.38 -2.03 -12.83
N GLN A 262 11.85 -1.78 -14.05
CA GLN A 262 13.25 -1.43 -14.34
C GLN A 262 13.51 0.10 -14.33
N PHE A 263 12.71 0.85 -13.60
CA PHE A 263 12.83 2.29 -13.45
C PHE A 263 13.19 2.69 -12.01
N LYS A 264 13.59 3.92 -11.83
CA LYS A 264 14.13 4.46 -10.59
C LYS A 264 13.38 5.71 -10.19
N VAL A 265 13.36 5.98 -8.89
CA VAL A 265 12.86 7.23 -8.30
C VAL A 265 14.07 8.11 -7.97
N LEU A 266 13.95 9.41 -8.24
CA LEU A 266 14.97 10.39 -7.86
C LEU A 266 14.68 10.86 -6.44
N ASP A 267 15.53 10.45 -5.51
CA ASP A 267 15.50 10.87 -4.10
C ASP A 267 16.95 11.02 -3.61
N LYS A 268 17.36 12.24 -3.30
CA LYS A 268 18.74 12.60 -2.92
C LYS A 268 19.29 11.73 -1.79
N LYS A 269 18.45 11.27 -0.86
CA LYS A 269 18.86 10.41 0.26
C LYS A 269 19.30 9.03 -0.23
N TYR A 270 18.66 8.51 -1.29
CA TYR A 270 18.81 7.14 -1.78
C TYR A 270 19.51 7.02 -3.14
N ASP A 271 19.68 8.11 -3.90
CA ASP A 271 20.28 8.12 -5.26
C ASP A 271 21.63 7.42 -5.33
N LYS A 272 22.44 7.55 -4.27
CA LYS A 272 23.78 6.92 -4.17
C LYS A 272 23.75 5.38 -4.22
N TYR A 273 22.62 4.76 -3.89
CA TYR A 273 22.47 3.30 -3.89
C TYR A 273 21.97 2.77 -5.22
N ASN A 274 21.49 3.65 -6.11
CA ASN A 274 21.02 3.30 -7.46
C ASN A 274 19.90 2.25 -7.48
N PHE A 275 19.01 2.27 -6.49
CA PHE A 275 17.91 1.33 -6.32
C PHE A 275 16.96 1.31 -7.52
N LEU A 276 16.44 0.12 -7.86
CA LEU A 276 15.20 0.00 -8.62
C LEU A 276 14.01 0.42 -7.75
N ILE A 277 12.88 0.71 -8.37
CA ILE A 277 11.73 1.29 -7.65
C ILE A 277 11.29 0.44 -6.45
N HIS A 278 11.22 -0.88 -6.58
CA HIS A 278 10.81 -1.74 -5.47
C HIS A 278 11.84 -1.73 -4.33
N ASP A 279 13.15 -1.75 -4.62
CA ASP A 279 14.21 -1.66 -3.61
C ASP A 279 14.17 -0.30 -2.89
N TYR A 280 13.88 0.78 -3.65
CA TYR A 280 13.70 2.11 -3.09
C TYR A 280 12.53 2.15 -2.08
N PHE A 281 11.39 1.55 -2.43
CA PHE A 281 10.24 1.51 -1.53
C PHE A 281 10.57 0.75 -0.24
N PHE A 282 11.28 -0.38 -0.32
CA PHE A 282 11.76 -1.10 0.87
C PHE A 282 12.71 -0.25 1.70
N ALA A 283 13.73 0.35 1.09
CA ALA A 283 14.74 1.15 1.80
C ALA A 283 14.10 2.34 2.52
N ARG A 284 13.22 3.08 1.82
CA ARG A 284 12.55 4.24 2.40
C ARG A 284 11.56 3.83 3.49
N ALA A 285 10.78 2.76 3.30
CA ALA A 285 9.85 2.27 4.30
C ALA A 285 10.55 1.80 5.58
N LEU A 286 11.72 1.15 5.46
CA LEU A 286 12.54 0.74 6.60
C LEU A 286 12.99 1.94 7.45
N ASP A 287 13.33 3.07 6.82
CA ASP A 287 13.65 4.29 7.57
C ASP A 287 12.40 4.87 8.29
N LYS A 288 11.21 4.67 7.74
CA LYS A 288 9.94 5.18 8.30
C LYS A 288 9.38 4.30 9.41
N VAL A 289 9.68 3.00 9.38
CA VAL A 289 9.24 2.04 10.39
C VAL A 289 10.18 2.09 11.59
N ARG A 290 9.59 2.08 12.80
CA ARG A 290 10.36 2.10 14.05
C ARG A 290 11.11 0.77 14.27
N PRO A 291 12.17 0.74 15.08
CA PRO A 291 12.79 -0.49 15.53
C PRO A 291 11.75 -1.45 16.13
N GLY A 292 11.78 -2.72 15.72
CA GLY A 292 10.78 -3.73 16.12
C GLY A 292 9.45 -3.68 15.36
N GLY A 293 9.30 -2.75 14.42
CA GLY A 293 8.16 -2.71 13.51
C GLY A 293 8.33 -3.68 12.32
N VAL A 294 7.33 -3.74 11.45
CA VAL A 294 7.25 -4.70 10.34
C VAL A 294 7.11 -3.99 9.00
N VAL A 295 7.87 -4.43 7.99
CA VAL A 295 7.64 -4.08 6.58
C VAL A 295 7.16 -5.34 5.85
N ALA A 296 5.95 -5.28 5.29
CA ALA A 296 5.30 -6.39 4.60
C ALA A 296 4.80 -5.93 3.22
N PHE A 297 5.58 -6.16 2.18
CA PHE A 297 5.27 -5.71 0.82
C PHE A 297 5.11 -6.87 -0.15
N ILE A 298 4.16 -6.70 -1.08
CA ILE A 298 4.05 -7.51 -2.29
C ILE A 298 4.94 -6.86 -3.35
N THR A 299 5.75 -7.67 -4.02
CA THR A 299 6.61 -7.26 -5.13
C THR A 299 6.72 -8.37 -6.17
N SER A 300 7.31 -8.09 -7.34
CA SER A 300 7.63 -9.11 -8.34
C SER A 300 8.97 -9.80 -8.03
N LYS A 301 9.14 -11.00 -8.58
CA LYS A 301 10.44 -11.68 -8.62
C LYS A 301 11.38 -10.99 -9.61
#